data_58f976c0d8a95acb9c2ec73c3b6fe2a2
#
_entry.id   58f976c0d8a95acb9c2ec73c3b6fe2a2
#
_cell.length_a   1.000
_cell.length_b   1.000
_cell.length_c   1.000
_cell.angle_alpha   90.00
_cell.angle_beta   90.00
_cell.angle_gamma   90.00
#
_symmetry.space_group_name_H-M   'P 1'
#
loop_
_entity.id
_entity.type
_entity.pdbx_description
1 polymer ?
#
loop_
_entity_poly.entity_id
_entity_poly.type
_entity_poly.pdbx_seq_one_letter_code
_entity_poly.pdbx_strand_id
1 'polypeptide(L)'
;LPPVIGWAAASNSVSLEPLIFFAIIFIWTPPHFWALALIKNDDYKSANVPMLPVTAGRQATLTQILLYSLGLAVVAMLPYVLGFSGVLYALGAGILNIAFVGLAVLLRFASDANRNRVAGTLFAYSIFYLFFIFVLLLADRLAVS
;
A
#
# COMPACT_ATOMS: atom_id res chain seq x y z
N LEU A 1 -8.45 -1.06 -11.48
CA LEU A 1 -9.61 -0.67 -12.28
C LEU A 1 -10.97 -0.79 -11.59
N PRO A 2 -11.20 -1.70 -10.62
CA PRO A 2 -12.53 -1.78 -9.99
C PRO A 2 -13.06 -0.45 -9.44
N PRO A 3 -12.28 0.41 -8.76
CA PRO A 3 -12.80 1.70 -8.32
C PRO A 3 -13.21 2.61 -9.48
N VAL A 4 -12.47 2.58 -10.58
CA VAL A 4 -12.80 3.39 -11.77
C VAL A 4 -14.07 2.89 -12.42
N ILE A 5 -14.21 1.57 -12.56
CA ILE A 5 -15.41 0.96 -13.15
C ILE A 5 -16.63 1.25 -12.28
N GLY A 6 -16.52 1.08 -10.96
CA GLY A 6 -17.62 1.36 -10.05
C GLY A 6 -18.05 2.80 -10.08
N TRP A 7 -17.11 3.73 -10.12
CA TRP A 7 -17.42 5.16 -10.20
C TRP A 7 -18.09 5.49 -11.53
N ALA A 8 -17.56 4.98 -12.64
CA ALA A 8 -18.14 5.21 -13.97
C ALA A 8 -19.55 4.65 -14.07
N ALA A 9 -19.81 3.47 -13.49
CA ALA A 9 -21.13 2.86 -13.48
C ALA A 9 -22.13 3.68 -12.65
N ALA A 10 -21.68 4.23 -11.51
CA ALA A 10 -22.56 5.00 -10.63
C ALA A 10 -22.80 6.43 -11.12
N SER A 11 -21.77 7.08 -11.67
CA SER A 11 -21.81 8.49 -12.06
C SER A 11 -21.93 8.69 -13.58
N ASN A 12 -21.83 7.62 -14.33
CA ASN A 12 -21.85 7.61 -15.80
C ASN A 12 -20.70 8.44 -16.40
N SER A 13 -19.59 8.52 -15.67
CA SER A 13 -18.39 9.25 -16.11
C SER A 13 -17.14 8.71 -15.41
N VAL A 14 -15.98 8.99 -16.01
CA VAL A 14 -14.69 8.70 -15.38
C VAL A 14 -14.11 10.05 -14.94
N SER A 15 -13.78 10.17 -13.64
CA SER A 15 -13.22 11.38 -13.08
C SER A 15 -11.88 11.12 -12.43
N LEU A 16 -11.22 12.17 -11.93
CA LEU A 16 -9.91 12.07 -11.30
C LEU A 16 -9.96 11.29 -9.98
N GLU A 17 -11.04 11.42 -9.23
CA GLU A 17 -11.17 10.82 -7.91
C GLU A 17 -10.99 9.28 -7.94
N PRO A 18 -11.74 8.52 -8.77
CA PRO A 18 -11.53 7.07 -8.84
C PRO A 18 -10.17 6.69 -9.42
N LEU A 19 -9.57 7.53 -10.26
CA LEU A 19 -8.22 7.28 -10.75
C LEU A 19 -7.19 7.36 -9.62
N ILE A 20 -7.38 8.26 -8.65
CA ILE A 20 -6.53 8.34 -7.48
C ILE A 20 -6.72 7.10 -6.61
N PHE A 21 -7.95 6.63 -6.42
CA PHE A 21 -8.21 5.41 -5.67
C PHE A 21 -7.56 4.19 -6.34
N PHE A 22 -7.64 4.12 -7.67
CA PHE A 22 -6.93 3.09 -8.43
C PHE A 22 -5.42 3.18 -8.22
N ALA A 23 -4.86 4.40 -8.24
CA ALA A 23 -3.43 4.59 -8.05
C ALA A 23 -2.98 4.15 -6.65
N ILE A 24 -3.80 4.40 -5.62
CA ILE A 24 -3.51 3.93 -4.26
C ILE A 24 -3.39 2.41 -4.23
N ILE A 25 -4.37 1.71 -4.81
CA ILE A 25 -4.37 0.25 -4.85
C ILE A 25 -3.21 -0.26 -5.69
N PHE A 26 -2.95 0.38 -6.82
CA PHE A 26 -1.88 -0.03 -7.74
C PHE A 26 -0.51 0.07 -7.07
N ILE A 27 -0.22 1.17 -6.38
CA ILE A 27 1.07 1.38 -5.72
C ILE A 27 1.17 0.58 -4.42
N TRP A 28 0.04 0.30 -3.76
CA TRP A 28 -0.02 -0.55 -2.57
C TRP A 28 0.31 -2.01 -2.89
N THR A 29 -0.06 -2.49 -4.05
CA THR A 29 0.05 -3.91 -4.42
C THR A 29 1.50 -4.44 -4.36
N PRO A 30 2.53 -3.77 -4.94
CA PRO A 30 3.88 -4.31 -4.89
C PRO A 30 4.44 -4.51 -3.47
N PRO A 31 4.38 -3.53 -2.55
CA PRO A 31 4.86 -3.76 -1.19
C PRO A 31 4.15 -4.91 -0.49
N HIS A 32 2.84 -5.03 -0.69
CA HIS A 32 2.04 -6.09 -0.10
C HIS A 32 2.50 -7.47 -0.59
N PHE A 33 2.59 -7.65 -1.90
CA PHE A 33 3.00 -8.93 -2.47
C PHE A 33 4.48 -9.23 -2.23
N TRP A 34 5.33 -8.22 -2.25
CA TRP A 34 6.75 -8.44 -2.00
C TRP A 34 7.03 -8.83 -0.55
N ALA A 35 6.26 -8.28 0.41
CA ALA A 35 6.37 -8.71 1.79
C ALA A 35 6.03 -10.19 1.93
N LEU A 36 4.95 -10.63 1.28
CA LEU A 36 4.60 -12.06 1.23
C LEU A 36 5.68 -12.87 0.53
N ALA A 37 6.20 -12.37 -0.58
CA ALA A 37 7.23 -13.06 -1.36
C ALA A 37 8.52 -13.25 -0.55
N LEU A 38 8.89 -12.30 0.31
CA LEU A 38 10.03 -12.44 1.19
C LEU A 38 9.87 -13.61 2.16
N ILE A 39 8.66 -13.78 2.71
CA ILE A 39 8.34 -14.88 3.63
C ILE A 39 8.35 -16.22 2.89
N LYS A 40 7.83 -16.24 1.67
CA LYS A 40 7.63 -17.46 0.85
C LYS A 40 8.71 -17.63 -0.21
N ASN A 41 9.85 -16.94 -0.09
CA ASN A 41 10.87 -16.91 -1.13
C ASN A 41 11.33 -18.31 -1.55
N ASP A 42 11.57 -19.20 -0.59
CA ASP A 42 12.01 -20.56 -0.89
C ASP A 42 10.95 -21.36 -1.64
N ASP A 43 9.67 -21.18 -1.29
CA ASP A 43 8.56 -21.86 -1.96
C ASP A 43 8.46 -21.40 -3.41
N TYR A 44 8.55 -20.07 -3.67
CA TYR A 44 8.50 -19.55 -5.02
C TYR A 44 9.71 -19.96 -5.85
N LYS A 45 10.89 -19.98 -5.23
CA LYS A 45 12.11 -20.43 -5.91
C LYS A 45 12.02 -21.88 -6.32
N SER A 46 11.52 -22.75 -5.44
CA SER A 46 11.33 -24.17 -5.72
C SER A 46 10.32 -24.39 -6.84
N ALA A 47 9.29 -23.55 -6.93
CA ALA A 47 8.24 -23.66 -7.95
C ALA A 47 8.57 -22.89 -9.23
N ASN A 48 9.74 -22.26 -9.32
CA ASN A 48 10.16 -21.40 -10.45
C ASN A 48 9.21 -20.24 -10.71
N VAL A 49 8.57 -19.69 -9.65
CA VAL A 49 7.73 -18.52 -9.77
C VAL A 49 8.61 -17.27 -9.77
N PRO A 50 8.52 -16.40 -10.80
CA PRO A 50 9.43 -15.24 -10.94
C PRO A 50 9.01 -14.06 -10.08
N MET A 51 9.06 -14.20 -8.76
CA MET A 51 8.83 -13.10 -7.83
C MET A 51 10.12 -12.29 -7.64
N LEU A 52 10.00 -11.02 -7.27
CA LEU A 52 11.16 -10.12 -7.17
C LEU A 52 12.27 -10.66 -6.27
N PRO A 53 12.00 -11.22 -5.07
CA PRO A 53 13.09 -11.79 -4.26
C PRO A 53 13.82 -12.95 -4.93
N VAL A 54 13.12 -13.71 -5.78
CA VAL A 54 13.72 -14.83 -6.51
C VAL A 54 14.57 -14.32 -7.67
N THR A 55 14.10 -13.31 -8.42
CA THR A 55 14.75 -12.85 -9.65
C THR A 55 15.83 -11.81 -9.41
N ALA A 56 15.61 -10.86 -8.49
CA ALA A 56 16.51 -9.72 -8.27
C ALA A 56 17.23 -9.76 -6.93
N GLY A 57 16.88 -10.71 -6.06
CA GLY A 57 17.48 -10.83 -4.75
C GLY A 57 16.79 -10.02 -3.66
N ARG A 58 17.17 -10.33 -2.43
CA ARG A 58 16.48 -9.81 -1.26
C ARG A 58 16.70 -8.31 -1.05
N GLN A 59 17.93 -7.83 -1.27
CA GLN A 59 18.23 -6.40 -1.07
C GLN A 59 17.49 -5.51 -2.06
N ALA A 60 17.39 -5.93 -3.32
CA ALA A 60 16.62 -5.18 -4.31
C ALA A 60 15.14 -5.13 -3.91
N THR A 61 14.59 -6.22 -3.41
CA THR A 61 13.20 -6.28 -2.95
C THR A 61 12.97 -5.32 -1.79
N LEU A 62 13.85 -5.31 -0.80
CA LEU A 62 13.73 -4.43 0.36
C LEU A 62 13.76 -2.96 -0.04
N THR A 63 14.66 -2.61 -0.96
CA THR A 63 14.76 -1.24 -1.48
C THR A 63 13.49 -0.84 -2.22
N GLN A 64 12.96 -1.74 -3.05
CA GLN A 64 11.73 -1.46 -3.81
C GLN A 64 10.52 -1.32 -2.89
N ILE A 65 10.42 -2.15 -1.84
CA ILE A 65 9.35 -2.04 -0.85
C ILE A 65 9.38 -0.64 -0.22
N LEU A 66 10.56 -0.17 0.17
CA LEU A 66 10.69 1.15 0.79
C LEU A 66 10.31 2.26 -0.19
N LEU A 67 10.79 2.20 -1.43
CA LEU A 67 10.49 3.21 -2.43
C LEU A 67 8.99 3.27 -2.74
N TYR A 68 8.35 2.11 -2.92
CA TYR A 68 6.91 2.08 -3.18
C TYR A 68 6.11 2.50 -1.96
N SER A 69 6.60 2.23 -0.75
CA SER A 69 5.93 2.70 0.47
C SER A 69 5.95 4.22 0.56
N LEU A 70 7.07 4.84 0.20
CA LEU A 70 7.15 6.31 0.16
C LEU A 70 6.21 6.88 -0.91
N GLY A 71 6.18 6.26 -2.10
CA GLY A 71 5.25 6.65 -3.16
C GLY A 71 3.80 6.50 -2.74
N LEU A 72 3.48 5.41 -2.05
CA LEU A 72 2.13 5.17 -1.53
C LEU A 72 1.73 6.25 -0.54
N ALA A 73 2.64 6.66 0.34
CA ALA A 73 2.37 7.72 1.30
C ALA A 73 2.00 9.02 0.60
N VAL A 74 2.71 9.38 -0.47
CA VAL A 74 2.41 10.57 -1.26
C VAL A 74 1.04 10.45 -1.93
N VAL A 75 0.80 9.33 -2.62
CA VAL A 75 -0.44 9.14 -3.38
C VAL A 75 -1.65 9.08 -2.44
N ALA A 76 -1.50 8.45 -1.27
CA ALA A 76 -2.59 8.36 -0.30
C ALA A 76 -2.98 9.72 0.29
N MET A 77 -2.09 10.71 0.24
CA MET A 77 -2.41 12.07 0.69
C MET A 77 -3.06 12.93 -0.39
N LEU A 78 -3.06 12.48 -1.66
CA LEU A 78 -3.64 13.24 -2.76
C LEU A 78 -5.14 13.56 -2.58
N PRO A 79 -5.98 12.68 -2.03
CA PRO A 79 -7.38 13.06 -1.81
C PRO A 79 -7.55 14.31 -0.96
N TYR A 80 -6.71 14.48 0.06
CA TYR A 80 -6.72 15.70 0.87
C TYR A 80 -6.17 16.90 0.09
N VAL A 81 -5.02 16.71 -0.56
CA VAL A 81 -4.34 17.81 -1.29
C VAL A 81 -5.20 18.34 -2.42
N LEU A 82 -5.93 17.46 -3.11
CA LEU A 82 -6.78 17.83 -4.23
C LEU A 82 -8.19 18.24 -3.83
N GLY A 83 -8.50 18.23 -2.54
CA GLY A 83 -9.77 18.69 -2.04
C GLY A 83 -10.90 17.68 -2.06
N PHE A 84 -10.60 16.40 -2.32
CA PHE A 84 -11.60 15.32 -2.29
C PHE A 84 -11.94 14.85 -0.89
N SER A 85 -11.05 15.11 0.07
CA SER A 85 -11.18 14.66 1.45
C SER A 85 -10.74 15.77 2.41
N GLY A 86 -11.21 15.70 3.65
CA GLY A 86 -10.92 16.70 4.66
C GLY A 86 -9.82 16.30 5.62
N VAL A 87 -9.76 17.05 6.74
CA VAL A 87 -8.71 16.90 7.76
C VAL A 87 -8.77 15.53 8.44
N LEU A 88 -9.98 14.98 8.63
CA LEU A 88 -10.12 13.66 9.25
C LEU A 88 -9.35 12.61 8.46
N TYR A 89 -9.54 12.58 7.14
CA TYR A 89 -8.79 11.68 6.28
C TYR A 89 -7.30 11.97 6.34
N ALA A 90 -6.92 13.24 6.27
CA ALA A 90 -5.50 13.63 6.25
C ALA A 90 -4.78 13.15 7.51
N LEU A 91 -5.38 13.34 8.69
CA LEU A 91 -4.77 12.90 9.93
C LEU A 91 -4.67 11.39 10.04
N GLY A 92 -5.77 10.70 9.71
CA GLY A 92 -5.79 9.24 9.75
C GLY A 92 -4.83 8.61 8.75
N ALA A 93 -4.85 9.09 7.51
CA ALA A 93 -3.94 8.60 6.48
C ALA A 93 -2.49 8.90 6.81
N GLY A 94 -2.21 10.07 7.40
CA GLY A 94 -0.86 10.41 7.84
C GLY A 94 -0.33 9.42 8.87
N ILE A 95 -1.14 9.08 9.87
CA ILE A 95 -0.76 8.09 10.88
C ILE A 95 -0.51 6.72 10.24
N LEU A 96 -1.42 6.29 9.35
CA LEU A 96 -1.28 5.01 8.66
C LEU A 96 -0.03 4.98 7.78
N ASN A 97 0.26 6.08 7.09
CA ASN A 97 1.44 6.20 6.23
C ASN A 97 2.74 6.14 7.05
N ILE A 98 2.80 6.84 8.18
CA ILE A 98 3.97 6.83 9.04
C ILE A 98 4.25 5.41 9.52
N ALA A 99 3.22 4.67 9.93
CA ALA A 99 3.39 3.30 10.38
C ALA A 99 3.83 2.38 9.23
N PHE A 100 3.27 2.55 8.03
CA PHE A 100 3.62 1.73 6.87
C PHE A 100 5.08 1.96 6.47
N VAL A 101 5.48 3.22 6.33
CA VAL A 101 6.85 3.58 5.98
C VAL A 101 7.81 3.14 7.08
N GLY A 102 7.42 3.31 8.35
CA GLY A 102 8.21 2.84 9.48
C GLY A 102 8.48 1.35 9.43
N LEU A 103 7.46 0.54 9.12
CA LEU A 103 7.64 -0.90 8.95
C LEU A 103 8.54 -1.24 7.77
N ALA A 104 8.42 -0.49 6.67
CA ALA A 104 9.28 -0.68 5.50
C ALA A 104 10.74 -0.37 5.83
N VAL A 105 10.99 0.68 6.62
CA VAL A 105 12.33 1.04 7.08
C VAL A 105 12.87 -0.04 8.02
N LEU A 106 12.05 -0.51 8.97
CA LEU A 106 12.44 -1.58 9.87
C LEU A 106 12.81 -2.84 9.09
N LEU A 107 12.02 -3.16 8.06
CA LEU A 107 12.29 -4.32 7.21
C LEU A 107 13.60 -4.17 6.46
N ARG A 108 13.89 -2.96 5.93
CA ARG A 108 15.11 -2.69 5.17
C ARG A 108 16.36 -2.91 6.01
N PHE A 109 16.30 -2.56 7.30
CA PHE A 109 17.43 -2.64 8.21
C PHE A 109 17.33 -3.80 9.21
N ALA A 110 16.35 -4.69 9.06
CA ALA A 110 16.19 -5.84 9.94
C ALA A 110 17.33 -6.84 9.74
N SER A 111 17.73 -7.49 10.84
CA SER A 111 18.69 -8.61 10.77
C SER A 111 18.04 -9.79 10.06
N ASP A 112 18.87 -10.73 9.56
CA ASP A 112 18.34 -11.91 8.88
C ASP A 112 17.42 -12.74 9.80
N ALA A 113 17.71 -12.75 11.11
CA ALA A 113 16.88 -13.48 12.07
C ALA A 113 15.49 -12.89 12.23
N ASN A 114 15.35 -11.56 12.07
CA ASN A 114 14.10 -10.85 12.29
C ASN A 114 13.36 -10.49 11.01
N ARG A 115 14.00 -10.66 9.86
CA ARG A 115 13.46 -10.17 8.58
C ARG A 115 12.09 -10.77 8.24
N ASN A 116 11.93 -12.09 8.38
CA ASN A 116 10.66 -12.73 8.07
C ASN A 116 9.56 -12.28 9.03
N ARG A 117 9.89 -12.05 10.28
CA ARG A 117 8.94 -11.54 11.27
C ARG A 117 8.45 -10.15 10.91
N VAL A 118 9.38 -9.26 10.56
CA VAL A 118 9.02 -7.88 10.15
C VAL A 118 8.24 -7.90 8.85
N ALA A 119 8.64 -8.75 7.88
CA ALA A 119 7.91 -8.90 6.62
C ALA A 119 6.48 -9.38 6.86
N GLY A 120 6.29 -10.34 7.77
CA GLY A 120 4.97 -10.82 8.15
C GLY A 120 4.12 -9.71 8.79
N THR A 121 4.72 -8.89 9.63
CA THR A 121 4.05 -7.74 10.23
C THR A 121 3.65 -6.73 9.17
N LEU A 122 4.54 -6.44 8.23
CA LEU A 122 4.24 -5.51 7.13
C LEU A 122 3.12 -6.05 6.25
N PHE A 123 3.16 -7.35 5.93
CA PHE A 123 2.12 -7.98 5.12
C PHE A 123 0.75 -7.86 5.80
N ALA A 124 0.66 -8.21 7.08
CA ALA A 124 -0.59 -8.10 7.83
C ALA A 124 -1.05 -6.65 7.93
N TYR A 125 -0.12 -5.73 8.22
CA TYR A 125 -0.43 -4.31 8.32
C TYR A 125 -0.93 -3.74 6.99
N SER A 126 -0.38 -4.19 5.87
CA SER A 126 -0.79 -3.68 4.56
C SER A 126 -2.26 -3.95 4.28
N ILE A 127 -2.77 -5.10 4.74
CA ILE A 127 -4.20 -5.41 4.61
C ILE A 127 -5.03 -4.42 5.43
N PHE A 128 -4.66 -4.18 6.68
CA PHE A 128 -5.34 -3.20 7.53
C PHE A 128 -5.21 -1.80 6.97
N TYR A 129 -4.03 -1.44 6.44
CA TYR A 129 -3.78 -0.13 5.86
C TYR A 129 -4.79 0.18 4.76
N LEU A 130 -4.92 -0.72 3.79
CA LEU A 130 -5.82 -0.49 2.67
C LEU A 130 -7.27 -0.39 3.13
N PHE A 131 -7.67 -1.29 4.02
CA PHE A 131 -9.01 -1.27 4.59
C PHE A 131 -9.30 0.07 5.28
N PHE A 132 -8.41 0.51 6.17
CA PHE A 132 -8.63 1.73 6.92
C PHE A 132 -8.52 2.99 6.07
N ILE A 133 -7.69 3.00 5.02
CA ILE A 133 -7.65 4.12 4.07
C ILE A 133 -9.03 4.35 3.47
N PHE A 134 -9.68 3.29 3.00
CA PHE A 134 -11.01 3.42 2.40
C PHE A 134 -12.10 3.69 3.43
N VAL A 135 -11.98 3.15 4.65
CA VAL A 135 -12.88 3.49 5.75
C VAL A 135 -12.77 4.98 6.09
N LEU A 136 -11.56 5.52 6.12
CA LEU A 136 -11.34 6.94 6.40
C LEU A 136 -11.91 7.82 5.30
N LEU A 137 -11.76 7.41 4.04
CA LEU A 137 -12.37 8.15 2.92
C LEU A 137 -13.88 8.19 3.07
N LEU A 138 -14.50 7.06 3.41
CA LEU A 138 -15.94 6.99 3.60
C LEU A 138 -16.38 7.81 4.81
N ALA A 139 -15.69 7.65 5.95
CA ALA A 139 -16.04 8.37 7.18
C ALA A 139 -15.90 9.87 7.01
N ASP A 140 -14.84 10.32 6.33
CA ASP A 140 -14.61 11.74 6.08
C ASP A 140 -15.73 12.32 5.19
N ARG A 141 -16.13 11.56 4.17
CA ARG A 141 -17.20 12.00 3.25
C ARG A 141 -18.54 12.08 3.99
N LEU A 142 -18.84 11.11 4.86
CA LEU A 142 -20.06 11.13 5.65
C LEU A 142 -20.07 12.27 6.68
N ALA A 143 -18.89 12.60 7.23
CA ALA A 143 -18.79 13.68 8.20
C ALA A 143 -18.98 15.07 7.56
N VAL A 144 -18.62 15.20 6.28
CA VAL A 144 -18.76 16.46 5.53
C VAL A 144 -20.15 16.63 4.95
N SER A 145 -20.82 15.52 4.63
CA SER A 145 -22.18 15.55 4.12
C SER A 145 -23.19 15.65 5.27
#